data_d4a03edb1c842a1311417a300196870f
#
_entry.id   d4a03edb1c842a1311417a300196870f
#
_cell.length_a   1.000
_cell.length_b   1.000
_cell.length_c   1.000
_cell.angle_alpha   90.00
_cell.angle_beta   90.00
_cell.angle_gamma   90.00
#
_symmetry.space_group_name_H-M   'P 1'
#
loop_
_entity.id
_entity.type
_entity.pdbx_description
1 polymer ?
#
loop_
_entity_poly.entity_id
_entity_poly.type
_entity_poly.pdbx_seq_one_letter_code
_entity_poly.pdbx_strand_id
1 'polypeptide(L)'
;MKEESLLVKAGRKFKDYKGSMNPPVYHSATILFPTYKDYLNAANGESIYDVINDGVARDYSYSNVGTPTVHYLSNALAEIEGRGQALIYPSGLFALTFAILTFTKAGSHVLIQDNSYYRLKRFAESELPKRGIEVTFYDPTQDITSLIQSNTSLIMIETPGSVTFEISNIEHIVKIAKEHGIVTVCDNSWATPLLFKPLDYGIDVTLYAVTKYLAGHSDLLMGAMIAEGEIFKLLYESYKNYGVTIQSHDCYLAHRGLRTLHTRMKKHQNTAMEVAKWLEKQPKVKRVLYPALPSHSQHELWKSYFKGASSVFSIILGREYSCEELSYMVDHMNIFGIGASWGGCDSLILPIGRKSMSRSVMSSDYSGSFVRIFCGLEDSEDLISDLNAALARLPCSDIKADKVERETERITA
;
A
#
# COMPACT_ATOMS: atom_id res chain seq x y z
N MET A 1 24.52 4.21 5.95
CA MET A 1 23.78 4.52 7.22
C MET A 1 22.76 3.41 7.42
N LYS A 2 22.46 2.98 8.66
CA LYS A 2 21.39 1.99 8.93
C LYS A 2 20.02 2.63 8.68
N GLU A 3 19.02 1.82 8.31
CA GLU A 3 17.67 2.29 7.94
C GLU A 3 17.01 3.16 9.01
N GLU A 4 17.14 2.82 10.30
CA GLU A 4 16.62 3.61 11.43
C GLU A 4 17.20 5.03 11.46
N SER A 5 18.51 5.16 11.23
CA SER A 5 19.18 6.46 11.19
C SER A 5 18.87 7.24 9.92
N LEU A 6 18.68 6.54 8.80
CA LEU A 6 18.28 7.13 7.53
C LEU A 6 16.90 7.78 7.65
N LEU A 7 15.90 7.09 8.19
CA LEU A 7 14.55 7.62 8.40
C LEU A 7 14.52 8.92 9.19
N VAL A 8 15.37 9.03 10.20
CA VAL A 8 15.47 10.27 11.01
C VAL A 8 16.12 11.42 10.22
N LYS A 9 16.93 11.13 9.20
CA LYS A 9 17.74 12.12 8.47
C LYS A 9 17.22 12.42 7.05
N ALA A 10 16.50 11.47 6.42
CA ALA A 10 16.10 11.54 5.02
C ALA A 10 15.39 12.84 4.65
N GLY A 11 15.68 13.36 3.47
CA GLY A 11 15.09 14.56 2.89
C GLY A 11 15.41 15.86 3.64
N ARG A 12 16.39 15.86 4.55
CA ARG A 12 16.68 17.03 5.42
C ARG A 12 18.00 17.68 5.08
N LYS A 13 17.93 18.98 4.76
CA LYS A 13 19.08 19.85 4.48
C LYS A 13 19.08 21.03 5.47
N PHE A 14 19.40 20.81 6.73
CA PHE A 14 19.31 21.81 7.81
C PHE A 14 20.05 23.14 7.51
N LYS A 15 21.07 23.14 6.66
CA LYS A 15 21.75 24.34 6.18
C LYS A 15 20.80 25.27 5.43
N ASP A 16 19.89 24.69 4.66
CA ASP A 16 18.91 25.44 3.87
C ASP A 16 17.80 26.04 4.75
N TYR A 17 17.66 25.58 6.00
CA TYR A 17 16.64 26.03 6.95
C TYR A 17 17.17 27.03 7.98
N LYS A 18 18.28 27.71 7.69
CA LYS A 18 18.92 28.63 8.63
C LYS A 18 19.22 27.97 10.00
N GLY A 19 19.59 26.70 10.00
CA GLY A 19 19.88 25.91 11.19
C GLY A 19 18.68 25.32 11.93
N SER A 20 17.46 25.51 11.44
CA SER A 20 16.28 24.88 12.02
C SER A 20 16.33 23.36 11.94
N MET A 21 15.88 22.66 12.99
CA MET A 21 15.87 21.20 13.03
C MET A 21 14.88 20.59 12.02
N ASN A 22 13.77 21.24 11.77
CA ASN A 22 12.73 20.80 10.84
C ASN A 22 12.69 21.70 9.61
N PRO A 23 12.34 21.15 8.42
CA PRO A 23 12.16 21.96 7.22
C PRO A 23 11.01 22.96 7.41
N PRO A 24 11.13 24.17 6.88
CA PRO A 24 10.03 25.13 6.83
C PRO A 24 8.89 24.60 5.95
N VAL A 25 7.67 25.06 6.22
CA VAL A 25 6.52 24.87 5.33
C VAL A 25 6.44 26.06 4.39
N TYR A 26 6.68 25.81 3.10
CA TYR A 26 6.63 26.83 2.06
C TYR A 26 5.24 26.89 1.47
N HIS A 27 4.55 28.02 1.68
CA HIS A 27 3.25 28.34 1.07
C HIS A 27 3.47 29.36 -0.05
N SER A 28 3.57 28.89 -1.30
CA SER A 28 3.75 29.76 -2.45
C SER A 28 3.12 29.13 -3.69
N ALA A 29 2.42 29.93 -4.47
CA ALA A 29 2.01 29.59 -5.83
C ALA A 29 3.03 30.10 -6.85
N THR A 30 3.61 31.27 -6.60
CA THR A 30 4.54 31.94 -7.51
C THR A 30 5.95 31.94 -6.95
N ILE A 31 6.92 31.63 -7.81
CA ILE A 31 8.37 31.69 -7.51
C ILE A 31 8.94 32.94 -8.19
N LEU A 32 9.68 33.74 -7.43
CA LEU A 32 10.32 34.97 -7.94
C LEU A 32 11.79 34.69 -8.26
N PHE A 33 12.26 35.26 -9.37
CA PHE A 33 13.64 35.17 -9.85
C PHE A 33 14.26 36.56 -9.94
N PRO A 34 15.58 36.71 -9.63
CA PRO A 34 16.28 37.99 -9.74
C PRO A 34 16.33 38.53 -11.17
N THR A 35 16.42 37.65 -12.17
CA THR A 35 16.46 38.02 -13.59
C THR A 35 15.55 37.14 -14.44
N TYR A 36 15.16 37.66 -15.61
CA TYR A 36 14.39 36.87 -16.59
C TYR A 36 15.18 35.64 -17.10
N LYS A 37 16.49 35.74 -17.16
CA LYS A 37 17.35 34.61 -17.53
C LYS A 37 17.26 33.49 -16.48
N ASP A 38 17.26 33.81 -15.19
CA ASP A 38 17.13 32.82 -14.12
C ASP A 38 15.76 32.11 -14.15
N TYR A 39 14.70 32.85 -14.49
CA TYR A 39 13.37 32.28 -14.75
C TYR A 39 13.39 31.28 -15.91
N LEU A 40 13.99 31.65 -17.05
CA LEU A 40 14.06 30.74 -18.21
C LEU A 40 14.89 29.49 -17.92
N ASN A 41 16.00 29.63 -17.21
CA ASN A 41 16.83 28.52 -16.80
C ASN A 41 16.03 27.57 -15.86
N ALA A 42 15.27 28.12 -14.92
CA ALA A 42 14.44 27.33 -14.01
C ALA A 42 13.34 26.54 -14.75
N ALA A 43 12.73 27.15 -15.78
CA ALA A 43 11.74 26.48 -16.63
C ALA A 43 12.36 25.31 -17.43
N ASN A 44 13.66 25.36 -17.71
CA ASN A 44 14.42 24.31 -18.39
C ASN A 44 15.08 23.31 -17.40
N GLY A 45 14.79 23.41 -16.10
CA GLY A 45 15.33 22.52 -15.08
C GLY A 45 16.70 22.92 -14.52
N GLU A 46 17.17 24.13 -14.81
CA GLU A 46 18.43 24.71 -14.33
C GLU A 46 18.16 25.85 -13.33
N SER A 47 17.45 25.52 -12.23
CA SER A 47 17.10 26.53 -11.24
C SER A 47 18.31 26.97 -10.40
N ILE A 48 18.39 28.27 -10.12
CA ILE A 48 19.34 28.84 -9.13
C ILE A 48 19.01 28.42 -7.70
N TYR A 49 17.80 27.90 -7.48
CA TYR A 49 17.37 27.38 -6.19
C TYR A 49 17.64 25.87 -6.14
N ASP A 50 18.56 25.46 -5.30
CA ASP A 50 18.91 24.04 -5.09
C ASP A 50 17.83 23.34 -4.23
N VAL A 51 16.66 23.16 -4.82
CA VAL A 51 15.50 22.55 -4.15
C VAL A 51 15.44 21.05 -4.38
N ILE A 52 15.90 20.61 -5.56
CA ILE A 52 15.87 19.23 -5.99
C ILE A 52 17.26 18.86 -6.48
N ASN A 53 17.91 17.94 -5.82
CA ASN A 53 19.24 17.47 -6.20
C ASN A 53 19.23 15.94 -6.36
N ASP A 54 18.41 15.46 -7.28
CA ASP A 54 18.28 14.03 -7.61
C ASP A 54 18.81 13.68 -9.01
N GLY A 55 19.51 14.62 -9.64
CA GLY A 55 20.10 14.43 -10.97
C GLY A 55 19.10 14.52 -12.13
N VAL A 56 17.85 14.87 -11.87
CA VAL A 56 16.83 15.09 -12.90
C VAL A 56 16.52 16.57 -13.03
N ALA A 57 16.65 17.09 -14.26
CA ALA A 57 16.22 18.45 -14.57
C ALA A 57 14.69 18.56 -14.39
N ARG A 58 14.26 19.41 -13.47
CA ARG A 58 12.85 19.68 -13.21
C ARG A 58 12.53 21.14 -13.38
N ASP A 59 11.41 21.42 -14.04
CA ASP A 59 10.87 22.76 -14.09
C ASP A 59 10.57 23.24 -12.65
N TYR A 60 11.15 24.33 -12.23
CA TYR A 60 10.90 24.99 -10.96
C TYR A 60 10.56 26.46 -11.16
N SER A 61 9.92 26.79 -12.27
CA SER A 61 9.49 28.14 -12.60
C SER A 61 8.18 28.56 -11.92
N TYR A 62 7.38 27.57 -11.48
CA TYR A 62 6.09 27.76 -10.84
C TYR A 62 5.78 26.60 -9.86
N SER A 63 5.07 26.91 -8.77
CA SER A 63 4.84 25.92 -7.70
C SER A 63 3.85 24.79 -8.04
N ASN A 64 3.31 24.74 -9.25
CA ASN A 64 2.46 23.63 -9.68
C ASN A 64 3.21 22.29 -9.75
N VAL A 65 4.55 22.32 -9.86
CA VAL A 65 5.41 21.13 -9.82
C VAL A 65 5.93 20.82 -8.40
N GLY A 66 5.48 21.56 -7.41
CA GLY A 66 5.81 21.42 -5.99
C GLY A 66 6.58 22.60 -5.40
N THR A 67 6.43 22.78 -4.11
CA THR A 67 7.22 23.71 -3.29
C THR A 67 8.44 22.98 -2.71
N PRO A 68 9.40 23.68 -2.10
CA PRO A 68 10.50 23.03 -1.40
C PRO A 68 10.04 21.98 -0.38
N THR A 69 8.91 22.21 0.32
CA THR A 69 8.36 21.24 1.28
C THR A 69 7.94 19.92 0.60
N VAL A 70 7.33 19.99 -0.58
CA VAL A 70 6.97 18.80 -1.38
C VAL A 70 8.23 18.03 -1.76
N HIS A 71 9.26 18.75 -2.20
CA HIS A 71 10.52 18.14 -2.64
C HIS A 71 11.30 17.51 -1.49
N TYR A 72 11.26 18.08 -0.27
CA TYR A 72 11.88 17.43 0.90
C TYR A 72 11.23 16.06 1.19
N LEU A 73 9.92 15.95 1.05
CA LEU A 73 9.22 14.66 1.20
C LEU A 73 9.57 13.70 0.04
N SER A 74 9.55 14.18 -1.21
CA SER A 74 9.96 13.38 -2.37
C SER A 74 11.36 12.81 -2.20
N ASN A 75 12.33 13.65 -1.84
CA ASN A 75 13.70 13.23 -1.61
C ASN A 75 13.80 12.22 -0.45
N ALA A 76 13.06 12.45 0.65
CA ALA A 76 13.04 11.52 1.77
C ALA A 76 12.54 10.12 1.36
N LEU A 77 11.48 10.05 0.56
CA LEU A 77 10.92 8.77 0.09
C LEU A 77 11.91 8.05 -0.85
N ALA A 78 12.54 8.78 -1.79
CA ALA A 78 13.55 8.21 -2.66
C ALA A 78 14.79 7.72 -1.90
N GLU A 79 15.27 8.50 -0.91
CA GLU A 79 16.39 8.10 -0.05
C GLU A 79 16.08 6.82 0.77
N ILE A 80 14.84 6.69 1.29
CA ILE A 80 14.41 5.51 2.06
C ILE A 80 14.23 4.31 1.14
N GLU A 81 13.70 4.51 -0.07
CA GLU A 81 13.65 3.45 -1.11
C GLU A 81 15.06 2.99 -1.48
N GLY A 82 16.04 3.92 -1.47
CA GLY A 82 17.44 3.66 -1.76
C GLY A 82 17.81 3.85 -3.21
N ARG A 83 16.83 4.13 -4.09
CA ARG A 83 17.01 4.38 -5.52
C ARG A 83 15.79 5.10 -6.10
N GLY A 84 15.94 5.60 -7.33
CA GLY A 84 14.86 6.26 -8.07
C GLY A 84 14.55 7.67 -7.61
N GLN A 85 13.51 8.24 -8.18
CA GLN A 85 12.96 9.55 -7.87
C GLN A 85 11.48 9.42 -7.52
N ALA A 86 11.00 10.23 -6.57
CA ALA A 86 9.64 10.16 -6.08
C ALA A 86 8.79 11.34 -6.60
N LEU A 87 7.52 11.06 -6.87
CA LEU A 87 6.44 12.04 -7.10
C LEU A 87 5.34 11.83 -6.07
N ILE A 88 4.75 12.92 -5.61
CA ILE A 88 3.72 12.92 -4.58
C ILE A 88 2.35 13.18 -5.22
N TYR A 89 1.32 12.46 -4.77
CA TYR A 89 -0.03 12.50 -5.32
C TYR A 89 -1.09 12.76 -4.24
N PRO A 90 -2.28 13.30 -4.61
CA PRO A 90 -3.34 13.65 -3.66
C PRO A 90 -3.86 12.48 -2.82
N SER A 91 -3.76 11.25 -3.33
CA SER A 91 -4.13 10.04 -2.58
C SER A 91 -3.48 8.79 -3.19
N GLY A 92 -3.46 7.68 -2.45
CA GLY A 92 -3.00 6.39 -2.99
C GLY A 92 -3.86 5.93 -4.17
N LEU A 93 -5.19 6.09 -4.12
CA LEU A 93 -6.06 5.76 -5.25
C LEU A 93 -5.75 6.63 -6.48
N PHE A 94 -5.52 7.93 -6.28
CA PHE A 94 -5.13 8.80 -7.40
C PHE A 94 -3.80 8.32 -8.03
N ALA A 95 -2.81 7.95 -7.23
CA ALA A 95 -1.54 7.41 -7.72
C ALA A 95 -1.75 6.13 -8.54
N LEU A 96 -2.58 5.18 -8.07
CA LEU A 96 -2.93 3.95 -8.79
C LEU A 96 -3.58 4.24 -10.15
N THR A 97 -4.60 5.08 -10.15
CA THR A 97 -5.33 5.42 -11.39
C THR A 97 -4.47 6.24 -12.34
N PHE A 98 -3.65 7.12 -11.81
CA PHE A 98 -2.71 7.93 -12.58
C PHE A 98 -1.63 7.08 -13.26
N ALA A 99 -1.09 6.06 -12.57
CA ALA A 99 -0.15 5.11 -13.17
C ALA A 99 -0.78 4.42 -14.39
N ILE A 100 -2.02 3.92 -14.26
CA ILE A 100 -2.72 3.30 -15.39
C ILE A 100 -2.87 4.29 -16.54
N LEU A 101 -3.35 5.50 -16.29
CA LEU A 101 -3.56 6.51 -17.34
C LEU A 101 -2.27 6.98 -17.99
N THR A 102 -1.13 6.95 -17.29
CA THR A 102 0.18 7.31 -17.82
C THR A 102 0.71 6.25 -18.79
N PHE A 103 0.55 4.97 -18.46
CA PHE A 103 1.16 3.88 -19.23
C PHE A 103 0.20 3.20 -20.21
N THR A 104 -1.01 3.75 -20.39
CA THR A 104 -2.01 3.22 -21.34
C THR A 104 -2.56 4.28 -22.27
N LYS A 105 -3.09 3.83 -23.40
CA LYS A 105 -3.85 4.60 -24.38
C LYS A 105 -5.05 3.79 -24.86
N ALA A 106 -5.93 4.39 -25.65
CA ALA A 106 -7.02 3.63 -26.28
C ALA A 106 -6.46 2.44 -27.09
N GLY A 107 -7.06 1.27 -26.89
CA GLY A 107 -6.60 0.01 -27.44
C GLY A 107 -5.55 -0.73 -26.59
N SER A 108 -5.09 -0.17 -25.48
CA SER A 108 -4.20 -0.88 -24.54
C SER A 108 -4.97 -1.95 -23.74
N HIS A 109 -4.25 -2.99 -23.30
CA HIS A 109 -4.71 -3.99 -22.35
C HIS A 109 -3.91 -3.87 -21.05
N VAL A 110 -4.58 -4.04 -19.90
CA VAL A 110 -4.00 -3.98 -18.55
C VAL A 110 -4.32 -5.25 -17.77
N LEU A 111 -3.32 -5.85 -17.15
CA LEU A 111 -3.50 -6.90 -16.16
C LEU A 111 -3.55 -6.27 -14.76
N ILE A 112 -4.59 -6.57 -14.00
CA ILE A 112 -4.75 -6.10 -12.61
C ILE A 112 -4.96 -7.30 -11.70
N GLN A 113 -4.19 -7.38 -10.62
CA GLN A 113 -4.35 -8.43 -9.63
C GLN A 113 -5.76 -8.38 -9.02
N ASP A 114 -6.46 -9.50 -8.95
CA ASP A 114 -7.88 -9.53 -8.59
C ASP A 114 -8.14 -9.33 -7.09
N ASN A 115 -7.14 -9.47 -6.23
CA ASN A 115 -7.19 -9.12 -4.82
C ASN A 115 -6.53 -7.77 -4.49
N SER A 116 -6.37 -6.89 -5.48
CA SER A 116 -5.94 -5.51 -5.24
C SER A 116 -7.05 -4.66 -4.60
N TYR A 117 -6.68 -3.46 -4.17
CA TYR A 117 -7.61 -2.52 -3.53
C TYR A 117 -8.92 -2.36 -4.31
N TYR A 118 -10.06 -2.63 -3.68
CA TYR A 118 -11.36 -2.74 -4.34
C TYR A 118 -11.78 -1.48 -5.15
N ARG A 119 -11.31 -0.28 -4.75
CA ARG A 119 -11.60 0.94 -5.51
C ARG A 119 -10.83 1.01 -6.82
N LEU A 120 -9.64 0.42 -6.89
CA LEU A 120 -8.91 0.25 -8.14
C LEU A 120 -9.70 -0.65 -9.10
N LYS A 121 -10.21 -1.79 -8.59
CA LYS A 121 -11.08 -2.67 -9.39
C LYS A 121 -12.29 -1.93 -9.92
N ARG A 122 -13.01 -1.20 -9.07
CA ARG A 122 -14.17 -0.39 -9.51
C ARG A 122 -13.82 0.64 -10.58
N PHE A 123 -12.69 1.33 -10.42
CA PHE A 123 -12.19 2.24 -11.45
C PHE A 123 -11.91 1.51 -12.76
N ALA A 124 -11.24 0.37 -12.70
CA ALA A 124 -10.92 -0.43 -13.86
C ALA A 124 -12.18 -0.92 -14.60
N GLU A 125 -13.20 -1.37 -13.88
CA GLU A 125 -14.47 -1.84 -14.44
C GLU A 125 -15.34 -0.70 -15.01
N SER A 126 -15.33 0.50 -14.39
CA SER A 126 -16.25 1.59 -14.76
C SER A 126 -15.65 2.63 -15.69
N GLU A 127 -14.34 2.90 -15.59
CA GLU A 127 -13.70 4.04 -16.25
C GLU A 127 -12.77 3.64 -17.40
N LEU A 128 -12.07 2.51 -17.32
CA LEU A 128 -11.13 2.12 -18.37
C LEU A 128 -11.83 1.72 -19.67
N PRO A 129 -12.98 0.98 -19.66
CA PRO A 129 -13.71 0.69 -20.89
C PRO A 129 -14.20 1.94 -21.63
N LYS A 130 -14.59 3.00 -20.93
CA LYS A 130 -14.98 4.29 -21.53
C LYS A 130 -13.84 4.95 -22.30
N ARG A 131 -12.58 4.57 -21.99
CA ARG A 131 -11.36 5.07 -22.63
C ARG A 131 -10.80 4.11 -23.66
N GLY A 132 -11.53 3.02 -23.95
CA GLY A 132 -11.11 1.99 -24.89
C GLY A 132 -9.91 1.18 -24.39
N ILE A 133 -9.77 1.03 -23.06
CA ILE A 133 -8.72 0.25 -22.42
C ILE A 133 -9.33 -1.06 -21.91
N GLU A 134 -8.75 -2.17 -22.32
CA GLU A 134 -9.17 -3.51 -21.91
C GLU A 134 -8.53 -3.90 -20.57
N VAL A 135 -9.25 -4.64 -19.73
CA VAL A 135 -8.78 -5.08 -18.43
C VAL A 135 -9.01 -6.57 -18.24
N THR A 136 -7.97 -7.27 -17.82
CA THR A 136 -8.08 -8.64 -17.31
C THR A 136 -7.64 -8.67 -15.84
N PHE A 137 -8.50 -9.21 -14.97
CA PHE A 137 -8.14 -9.48 -13.57
C PHE A 137 -7.50 -10.87 -13.48
N TYR A 138 -6.38 -10.96 -12.75
CA TYR A 138 -5.66 -12.23 -12.59
C TYR A 138 -5.53 -12.64 -11.12
N ASP A 139 -5.52 -13.94 -10.88
CA ASP A 139 -5.23 -14.51 -9.55
C ASP A 139 -3.74 -14.34 -9.23
N PRO A 140 -3.36 -13.75 -8.06
CA PRO A 140 -1.97 -13.52 -7.68
C PRO A 140 -1.14 -14.80 -7.56
N THR A 141 -1.78 -15.97 -7.46
CA THR A 141 -1.12 -17.27 -7.31
C THR A 141 -0.98 -18.04 -8.62
N GLN A 142 -1.56 -17.54 -9.71
CA GLN A 142 -1.53 -18.19 -11.03
C GLN A 142 -0.37 -17.67 -11.90
N ASP A 143 -0.02 -18.49 -12.89
CA ASP A 143 0.85 -18.06 -13.99
C ASP A 143 0.06 -17.13 -14.92
N ILE A 144 0.60 -15.93 -15.13
CA ILE A 144 -0.04 -14.90 -15.97
C ILE A 144 0.36 -14.96 -17.44
N THR A 145 1.24 -15.88 -17.84
CA THR A 145 1.81 -15.94 -19.20
C THR A 145 0.72 -16.03 -20.27
N SER A 146 -0.30 -16.84 -20.02
CA SER A 146 -1.43 -17.03 -20.97
C SER A 146 -2.38 -15.83 -21.07
N LEU A 147 -2.27 -14.86 -20.13
CA LEU A 147 -3.11 -13.66 -20.09
C LEU A 147 -2.49 -12.48 -20.85
N ILE A 148 -1.22 -12.59 -21.23
CA ILE A 148 -0.52 -11.56 -21.99
C ILE A 148 -1.07 -11.50 -23.40
N GLN A 149 -1.47 -10.30 -23.82
CA GLN A 149 -1.94 -9.99 -25.16
C GLN A 149 -0.91 -9.10 -25.89
N SER A 150 -0.98 -9.02 -27.20
CA SER A 150 -0.05 -8.19 -28.00
C SER A 150 -0.13 -6.69 -27.68
N ASN A 151 -1.25 -6.24 -27.11
CA ASN A 151 -1.52 -4.87 -26.69
C ASN A 151 -1.41 -4.69 -25.15
N THR A 152 -0.96 -5.69 -24.40
CA THR A 152 -0.72 -5.55 -22.96
C THR A 152 0.40 -4.56 -22.72
N SER A 153 0.12 -3.49 -21.98
CA SER A 153 1.08 -2.40 -21.71
C SER A 153 1.42 -2.24 -20.24
N LEU A 154 0.60 -2.79 -19.33
CA LEU A 154 0.76 -2.58 -17.90
C LEU A 154 0.30 -3.80 -17.09
N ILE A 155 1.07 -4.12 -16.03
CA ILE A 155 0.70 -5.09 -14.99
C ILE A 155 0.68 -4.36 -13.65
N MET A 156 -0.50 -4.35 -13.00
CA MET A 156 -0.70 -3.81 -11.65
C MET A 156 -0.64 -4.93 -10.62
N ILE A 157 0.20 -4.76 -9.62
CA ILE A 157 0.49 -5.74 -8.55
C ILE A 157 0.20 -5.08 -7.20
N GLU A 158 -0.34 -5.84 -6.25
CA GLU A 158 -0.41 -5.47 -4.83
C GLU A 158 0.01 -6.69 -4.01
N THR A 159 1.13 -6.61 -3.30
CA THR A 159 1.66 -7.76 -2.57
C THR A 159 2.20 -7.38 -1.19
N PRO A 160 1.66 -8.00 -0.12
CA PRO A 160 0.49 -8.87 -0.06
C PRO A 160 -0.79 -8.17 -0.55
N GLY A 161 -1.69 -8.91 -1.19
CA GLY A 161 -2.93 -8.35 -1.72
C GLY A 161 -3.94 -7.93 -0.65
N SER A 162 -4.88 -7.07 -1.01
CA SER A 162 -5.94 -6.60 -0.11
C SER A 162 -6.82 -7.73 0.40
N VAL A 163 -7.16 -7.71 1.68
CA VAL A 163 -8.11 -8.57 2.40
C VAL A 163 -7.66 -10.02 2.53
N THR A 164 -7.24 -10.67 1.45
CA THR A 164 -6.87 -12.09 1.42
C THR A 164 -5.36 -12.33 1.61
N PHE A 165 -4.54 -11.30 1.44
CA PHE A 165 -3.10 -11.24 1.72
C PHE A 165 -2.25 -12.31 1.01
N GLU A 166 -2.68 -12.79 -0.16
CA GLU A 166 -1.82 -13.65 -0.99
C GLU A 166 -0.61 -12.86 -1.51
N ILE A 167 0.48 -13.59 -1.72
CA ILE A 167 1.76 -13.07 -2.23
C ILE A 167 1.91 -13.46 -3.70
N SER A 168 2.18 -12.48 -4.55
CA SER A 168 2.52 -12.70 -5.95
C SER A 168 3.97 -13.12 -6.11
N ASN A 169 4.24 -13.98 -7.09
CA ASN A 169 5.61 -14.31 -7.50
C ASN A 169 6.18 -13.15 -8.34
N ILE A 170 6.83 -12.20 -7.68
CA ILE A 170 7.35 -10.96 -8.28
C ILE A 170 8.38 -11.26 -9.37
N GLU A 171 9.32 -12.17 -9.11
CA GLU A 171 10.39 -12.50 -10.06
C GLU A 171 9.83 -13.07 -11.36
N HIS A 172 8.82 -13.92 -11.27
CA HIS A 172 8.14 -14.49 -12.43
C HIS A 172 7.39 -13.41 -13.23
N ILE A 173 6.62 -12.55 -12.55
CA ILE A 173 5.88 -11.46 -13.21
C ILE A 173 6.84 -10.50 -13.90
N VAL A 174 7.92 -10.09 -13.23
CA VAL A 174 8.94 -9.19 -13.79
C VAL A 174 9.63 -9.82 -15.00
N LYS A 175 9.94 -11.11 -14.95
CA LYS A 175 10.53 -11.80 -16.10
C LYS A 175 9.62 -11.72 -17.33
N ILE A 176 8.36 -12.09 -17.19
CA ILE A 176 7.36 -12.03 -18.28
C ILE A 176 7.20 -10.59 -18.78
N ALA A 177 7.06 -9.63 -17.89
CA ALA A 177 6.90 -8.23 -18.25
C ALA A 177 8.07 -7.72 -19.10
N LYS A 178 9.30 -8.04 -18.72
CA LYS A 178 10.51 -7.66 -19.48
C LYS A 178 10.58 -8.33 -20.85
N GLU A 179 10.21 -9.60 -20.96
CA GLU A 179 10.19 -10.33 -22.26
C GLU A 179 9.21 -9.70 -23.25
N HIS A 180 8.16 -9.05 -22.76
CA HIS A 180 7.11 -8.43 -23.59
C HIS A 180 7.15 -6.89 -23.61
N GLY A 181 8.10 -6.25 -22.92
CA GLY A 181 8.19 -4.78 -22.85
C GLY A 181 7.02 -4.13 -22.12
N ILE A 182 6.48 -4.80 -21.11
CA ILE A 182 5.31 -4.37 -20.33
C ILE A 182 5.79 -3.68 -19.04
N VAL A 183 5.20 -2.52 -18.72
CA VAL A 183 5.49 -1.79 -17.48
C VAL A 183 4.85 -2.50 -16.28
N THR A 184 5.58 -2.56 -15.17
CA THR A 184 5.11 -3.13 -13.91
C THR A 184 4.97 -2.08 -12.82
N VAL A 185 3.82 -2.05 -12.13
CA VAL A 185 3.55 -1.16 -10.99
C VAL A 185 3.16 -2.00 -9.79
N CYS A 186 3.86 -1.80 -8.67
CA CYS A 186 3.59 -2.51 -7.43
C CYS A 186 3.13 -1.55 -6.33
N ASP A 187 1.91 -1.73 -5.85
CA ASP A 187 1.45 -1.10 -4.60
C ASP A 187 2.12 -1.81 -3.41
N ASN A 188 3.02 -1.09 -2.77
CA ASN A 188 3.82 -1.55 -1.63
C ASN A 188 3.38 -0.89 -0.31
N SER A 189 2.14 -0.43 -0.24
CA SER A 189 1.60 0.28 0.94
C SER A 189 1.62 -0.58 2.19
N TRP A 190 1.40 -1.90 2.08
CA TRP A 190 1.40 -2.84 3.20
C TRP A 190 2.78 -2.95 3.85
N ALA A 191 3.82 -3.07 3.06
CA ALA A 191 5.17 -3.36 3.54
C ALA A 191 6.00 -2.11 3.87
N THR A 192 5.76 -1.00 3.19
CA THR A 192 6.64 0.17 3.21
C THR A 192 8.05 -0.13 2.66
N PRO A 193 8.91 0.86 2.39
CA PRO A 193 10.29 0.60 1.95
C PRO A 193 11.16 -0.12 2.99
N LEU A 194 10.69 -0.19 4.25
CA LEU A 194 11.45 -0.89 5.31
C LEU A 194 11.41 -2.40 5.16
N LEU A 195 10.27 -2.94 4.73
CA LEU A 195 10.06 -4.39 4.73
C LEU A 195 10.24 -5.00 3.34
N PHE A 196 9.95 -4.23 2.27
CA PHE A 196 10.07 -4.69 0.90
C PHE A 196 10.38 -3.51 -0.03
N LYS A 197 11.25 -3.72 -1.00
CA LYS A 197 11.62 -2.73 -2.03
C LYS A 197 11.41 -3.33 -3.43
N PRO A 198 10.26 -3.12 -4.05
CA PRO A 198 9.93 -3.71 -5.35
C PRO A 198 10.93 -3.40 -6.46
N LEU A 199 11.52 -2.19 -6.48
CA LEU A 199 12.52 -1.80 -7.48
C LEU A 199 13.77 -2.71 -7.45
N ASP A 200 14.14 -3.27 -6.30
CA ASP A 200 15.27 -4.19 -6.19
C ASP A 200 15.02 -5.52 -6.91
N TYR A 201 13.76 -5.87 -7.13
CA TYR A 201 13.32 -7.06 -7.85
C TYR A 201 13.01 -6.79 -9.34
N GLY A 202 13.22 -5.56 -9.79
CA GLY A 202 13.06 -5.16 -11.19
C GLY A 202 11.65 -4.72 -11.58
N ILE A 203 10.79 -4.42 -10.61
CA ILE A 203 9.55 -3.65 -10.82
C ILE A 203 9.92 -2.26 -11.30
N ASP A 204 9.14 -1.69 -12.24
CA ASP A 204 9.43 -0.39 -12.83
C ASP A 204 8.96 0.77 -11.96
N VAL A 205 7.84 0.62 -11.25
CA VAL A 205 7.25 1.66 -10.40
C VAL A 205 6.82 1.05 -9.06
N THR A 206 7.36 1.59 -7.97
CA THR A 206 6.82 1.34 -6.63
C THR A 206 5.83 2.43 -6.27
N LEU A 207 4.66 2.03 -5.76
CA LEU A 207 3.59 2.93 -5.33
C LEU A 207 3.34 2.76 -3.83
N TYR A 208 3.01 3.87 -3.18
CA TYR A 208 2.65 3.92 -1.76
C TYR A 208 1.39 4.75 -1.54
N ALA A 209 0.43 4.22 -0.79
CA ALA A 209 -0.52 5.06 -0.08
C ALA A 209 0.17 5.64 1.16
N VAL A 210 0.78 6.82 1.02
CA VAL A 210 1.47 7.53 2.11
C VAL A 210 0.54 7.75 3.31
N THR A 211 -0.77 7.89 3.05
CA THR A 211 -1.87 7.89 4.03
C THR A 211 -1.71 6.87 5.16
N LYS A 212 -1.09 5.71 4.86
CA LYS A 212 -0.98 4.57 5.76
C LYS A 212 0.24 4.72 6.68
N TYR A 213 1.07 3.72 6.80
CA TYR A 213 2.23 3.69 7.70
C TYR A 213 3.21 4.84 7.52
N LEU A 214 3.40 5.33 6.28
CA LEU A 214 4.40 6.38 6.01
C LEU A 214 4.04 7.68 6.77
N ALA A 215 2.80 8.16 6.68
CA ALA A 215 2.30 9.25 7.50
C ALA A 215 2.01 8.80 8.94
N GLY A 216 1.27 7.71 9.12
CA GLY A 216 1.11 6.96 10.35
C GLY A 216 0.25 7.58 11.45
N HIS A 217 -0.55 8.61 11.15
CA HIS A 217 -1.32 9.37 12.15
C HIS A 217 -2.79 9.57 11.79
N SER A 218 -3.27 8.95 10.71
CA SER A 218 -4.67 8.99 10.25
C SER A 218 -5.21 10.41 9.95
N ASP A 219 -4.32 11.37 9.66
CA ASP A 219 -4.61 12.81 9.58
C ASP A 219 -4.50 13.40 8.17
N LEU A 220 -4.05 12.61 7.17
CA LEU A 220 -3.91 13.06 5.79
C LEU A 220 -4.18 11.97 4.75
N LEU A 221 -4.51 12.40 3.53
CA LEU A 221 -4.59 11.55 2.34
C LEU A 221 -3.45 11.91 1.39
N MET A 222 -2.65 10.91 1.00
CA MET A 222 -1.53 11.12 0.09
C MET A 222 -1.09 9.81 -0.57
N GLY A 223 -0.60 9.90 -1.82
CA GLY A 223 0.09 8.82 -2.51
C GLY A 223 1.49 9.23 -2.90
N ALA A 224 2.33 8.26 -3.25
CA ALA A 224 3.62 8.49 -3.86
C ALA A 224 3.92 7.39 -4.89
N MET A 225 4.66 7.74 -5.94
CA MET A 225 5.28 6.76 -6.84
C MET A 225 6.77 7.03 -6.93
N ILE A 226 7.54 5.95 -7.00
CA ILE A 226 9.00 5.99 -7.17
C ILE A 226 9.35 5.16 -8.39
N ALA A 227 10.17 5.72 -9.27
CA ALA A 227 10.64 5.08 -10.50
C ALA A 227 12.02 5.61 -10.88
N GLU A 228 12.64 5.02 -11.89
CA GLU A 228 13.95 5.40 -12.40
C GLU A 228 13.92 5.70 -13.91
N GLY A 229 14.92 6.43 -14.37
CA GLY A 229 15.23 6.59 -15.80
C GLY A 229 14.05 7.09 -16.64
N GLU A 230 13.80 6.42 -17.77
CA GLU A 230 12.75 6.82 -18.71
C GLU A 230 11.33 6.64 -18.13
N ILE A 231 11.12 5.63 -17.28
CA ILE A 231 9.82 5.45 -16.61
C ILE A 231 9.50 6.64 -15.72
N PHE A 232 10.49 7.12 -14.95
CA PHE A 232 10.31 8.34 -14.15
C PHE A 232 10.02 9.57 -15.02
N LYS A 233 10.73 9.74 -16.15
CA LYS A 233 10.49 10.87 -17.06
C LYS A 233 9.05 10.86 -17.60
N LEU A 234 8.53 9.70 -18.00
CA LEU A 234 7.14 9.56 -18.45
C LEU A 234 6.13 9.94 -17.36
N LEU A 235 6.36 9.46 -16.13
CA LEU A 235 5.54 9.84 -14.99
C LEU A 235 5.59 11.34 -14.71
N TYR A 236 6.78 11.95 -14.76
CA TYR A 236 6.96 13.36 -14.48
C TYR A 236 6.33 14.25 -15.55
N GLU A 237 6.46 13.90 -16.83
CA GLU A 237 5.79 14.64 -17.93
C GLU A 237 4.26 14.55 -17.78
N SER A 238 3.72 13.37 -17.51
CA SER A 238 2.28 13.22 -17.21
C SER A 238 1.88 14.04 -15.99
N TYR A 239 2.67 14.01 -14.91
CA TYR A 239 2.44 14.75 -13.67
C TYR A 239 2.28 16.25 -13.93
N LYS A 240 3.18 16.84 -14.72
CA LYS A 240 3.09 18.25 -15.15
C LYS A 240 1.84 18.52 -16.00
N ASN A 241 1.60 17.68 -16.99
CA ASN A 241 0.53 17.87 -17.96
C ASN A 241 -0.88 17.75 -17.33
N TYR A 242 -1.03 16.88 -16.33
CA TYR A 242 -2.28 16.77 -15.55
C TYR A 242 -2.40 17.83 -14.44
N GLY A 243 -1.36 18.63 -14.21
CA GLY A 243 -1.35 19.67 -13.18
C GLY A 243 -1.50 19.12 -11.77
N VAL A 244 -0.85 17.98 -11.48
CA VAL A 244 -0.91 17.35 -10.16
C VAL A 244 -0.21 18.24 -9.14
N THR A 245 -0.92 18.59 -8.08
CA THR A 245 -0.39 19.46 -7.01
C THR A 245 -0.79 18.96 -5.63
N ILE A 246 0.07 19.21 -4.63
CA ILE A 246 -0.08 18.75 -3.26
C ILE A 246 0.15 19.89 -2.30
N GLN A 247 -0.60 19.91 -1.21
CA GLN A 247 -0.47 20.91 -0.16
C GLN A 247 0.83 20.70 0.63
N SER A 248 1.60 21.78 0.81
CA SER A 248 2.87 21.75 1.53
C SER A 248 2.72 21.31 2.99
N HIS A 249 1.61 21.67 3.64
CA HIS A 249 1.37 21.30 5.03
C HIS A 249 1.24 19.78 5.20
N ASP A 250 0.50 19.11 4.33
CA ASP A 250 0.34 17.66 4.35
C ASP A 250 1.67 16.95 4.08
N CYS A 251 2.50 17.50 3.16
CA CYS A 251 3.86 16.99 2.93
C CYS A 251 4.74 17.12 4.18
N TYR A 252 4.62 18.20 4.93
CA TYR A 252 5.34 18.36 6.20
C TYR A 252 4.91 17.32 7.23
N LEU A 253 3.59 17.09 7.38
CA LEU A 253 3.06 16.08 8.30
C LEU A 253 3.51 14.67 7.90
N ALA A 254 3.44 14.31 6.63
CA ALA A 254 3.93 13.04 6.12
C ALA A 254 5.44 12.87 6.39
N HIS A 255 6.25 13.89 6.10
CA HIS A 255 7.70 13.87 6.37
C HIS A 255 8.00 13.73 7.88
N ARG A 256 7.21 14.37 8.74
CA ARG A 256 7.28 14.18 10.20
C ARG A 256 6.99 12.74 10.59
N GLY A 257 5.96 12.11 9.97
CA GLY A 257 5.59 10.71 10.19
C GLY A 257 6.72 9.72 9.87
N LEU A 258 7.46 9.94 8.79
CA LEU A 258 8.58 9.08 8.38
C LEU A 258 9.63 8.91 9.49
N ARG A 259 9.86 9.93 10.30
CA ARG A 259 10.90 9.91 11.35
C ARG A 259 10.64 8.90 12.47
N THR A 260 9.40 8.47 12.65
CA THR A 260 9.01 7.46 13.64
C THR A 260 8.61 6.13 12.98
N LEU A 261 8.71 6.02 11.66
CA LEU A 261 8.23 4.87 10.91
C LEU A 261 8.83 3.56 11.43
N HIS A 262 10.13 3.47 11.62
CA HIS A 262 10.80 2.25 12.10
C HIS A 262 10.25 1.80 13.46
N THR A 263 10.15 2.74 14.43
CA THR A 263 9.63 2.45 15.78
C THR A 263 8.18 1.98 15.72
N ARG A 264 7.34 2.64 14.92
CA ARG A 264 5.94 2.26 14.75
C ARG A 264 5.80 0.89 14.08
N MET A 265 6.53 0.64 12.99
CA MET A 265 6.49 -0.64 12.28
C MET A 265 6.92 -1.80 13.18
N LYS A 266 7.94 -1.60 14.02
CA LYS A 266 8.37 -2.62 14.99
C LYS A 266 7.28 -2.93 16.03
N LYS A 267 6.63 -1.91 16.59
CA LYS A 267 5.50 -2.10 17.52
C LYS A 267 4.32 -2.77 16.81
N HIS A 268 3.93 -2.28 15.63
CA HIS A 268 2.86 -2.85 14.81
C HIS A 268 3.07 -4.33 14.54
N GLN A 269 4.25 -4.73 14.07
CA GLN A 269 4.58 -6.13 13.78
C GLN A 269 4.46 -7.01 15.04
N ASN A 270 5.02 -6.57 16.16
CA ASN A 270 5.03 -7.36 17.38
C ASN A 270 3.59 -7.56 17.89
N THR A 271 2.83 -6.49 18.01
CA THR A 271 1.43 -6.53 18.46
C THR A 271 0.58 -7.40 17.53
N ALA A 272 0.68 -7.22 16.20
CA ALA A 272 -0.08 -8.03 15.25
C ALA A 272 0.27 -9.52 15.31
N MET A 273 1.54 -9.86 15.51
CA MET A 273 1.99 -11.24 15.63
C MET A 273 1.41 -11.93 16.88
N GLU A 274 1.35 -11.23 18.01
CA GLU A 274 0.76 -11.75 19.26
C GLU A 274 -0.75 -11.96 19.10
N VAL A 275 -1.46 -10.96 18.59
CA VAL A 275 -2.90 -11.01 18.30
C VAL A 275 -3.23 -12.13 17.31
N ALA A 276 -2.48 -12.22 16.20
CA ALA A 276 -2.71 -13.23 15.16
C ALA A 276 -2.51 -14.67 15.70
N LYS A 277 -1.44 -14.92 16.46
CA LYS A 277 -1.20 -16.21 17.11
C LYS A 277 -2.28 -16.59 18.14
N TRP A 278 -2.82 -15.60 18.83
CA TRP A 278 -3.94 -15.83 19.73
C TRP A 278 -5.22 -16.18 18.95
N LEU A 279 -5.50 -15.46 17.86
CA LEU A 279 -6.66 -15.70 17.00
C LEU A 279 -6.64 -17.09 16.34
N GLU A 280 -5.49 -17.65 15.97
CA GLU A 280 -5.39 -19.03 15.44
C GLU A 280 -5.92 -20.10 16.40
N LYS A 281 -5.92 -19.80 17.70
CA LYS A 281 -6.37 -20.74 18.74
C LYS A 281 -7.86 -20.59 19.04
N GLN A 282 -8.52 -19.58 18.48
CA GLN A 282 -9.93 -19.30 18.83
C GLN A 282 -10.88 -20.24 18.09
N PRO A 283 -11.86 -20.85 18.80
CA PRO A 283 -12.75 -21.86 18.20
C PRO A 283 -13.66 -21.29 17.11
N LYS A 284 -13.96 -19.98 17.12
CA LYS A 284 -14.79 -19.30 16.14
C LYS A 284 -14.01 -18.78 14.93
N VAL A 285 -12.68 -18.87 14.96
CA VAL A 285 -11.80 -18.46 13.85
C VAL A 285 -11.41 -19.69 13.07
N LYS A 286 -11.83 -19.74 11.81
CA LYS A 286 -11.48 -20.82 10.88
C LYS A 286 -10.04 -20.67 10.37
N ARG A 287 -9.63 -19.44 10.05
CA ARG A 287 -8.32 -19.15 9.46
C ARG A 287 -7.89 -17.72 9.76
N VAL A 288 -6.59 -17.52 9.98
CA VAL A 288 -5.96 -16.21 10.02
C VAL A 288 -5.17 -16.01 8.72
N LEU A 289 -5.48 -14.94 7.99
CA LEU A 289 -4.85 -14.59 6.72
C LEU A 289 -3.75 -13.56 6.98
N TYR A 290 -2.61 -14.01 7.44
CA TYR A 290 -1.44 -13.19 7.77
C TYR A 290 -0.17 -13.90 7.31
N PRO A 291 0.50 -13.46 6.24
CA PRO A 291 1.63 -14.16 5.64
C PRO A 291 2.81 -14.41 6.59
N ALA A 292 2.93 -13.58 7.63
CA ALA A 292 3.97 -13.72 8.65
C ALA A 292 3.78 -14.94 9.57
N LEU A 293 2.59 -15.55 9.61
CA LEU A 293 2.36 -16.78 10.38
C LEU A 293 2.87 -18.00 9.62
N PRO A 294 3.56 -18.95 10.29
CA PRO A 294 4.02 -20.19 9.67
C PRO A 294 2.89 -21.06 9.10
N SER A 295 1.66 -20.89 9.59
CA SER A 295 0.46 -21.58 9.10
C SER A 295 -0.06 -21.05 7.76
N HIS A 296 0.40 -19.88 7.30
CA HIS A 296 0.00 -19.33 6.02
C HIS A 296 0.63 -20.09 4.86
N SER A 297 -0.17 -20.46 3.85
CA SER A 297 0.28 -21.30 2.72
C SER A 297 1.46 -20.71 1.93
N GLN A 298 1.61 -19.39 1.93
CA GLN A 298 2.69 -18.70 1.23
C GLN A 298 3.73 -18.08 2.20
N HIS A 299 3.85 -18.60 3.42
CA HIS A 299 4.80 -18.10 4.42
C HIS A 299 6.25 -18.10 3.90
N GLU A 300 6.69 -19.17 3.22
CA GLU A 300 8.05 -19.26 2.70
C GLU A 300 8.29 -18.27 1.56
N LEU A 301 7.29 -18.03 0.70
CA LEU A 301 7.39 -17.00 -0.34
C LEU A 301 7.43 -15.59 0.28
N TRP A 302 6.63 -15.35 1.33
CA TRP A 302 6.70 -14.10 2.09
C TRP A 302 8.10 -13.87 2.68
N LYS A 303 8.70 -14.87 3.31
CA LYS A 303 10.05 -14.78 3.89
C LYS A 303 11.14 -14.49 2.85
N SER A 304 10.95 -14.91 1.59
CA SER A 304 11.93 -14.65 0.54
C SER A 304 11.95 -13.18 0.09
N TYR A 305 10.84 -12.47 0.24
CA TYR A 305 10.73 -11.07 -0.20
C TYR A 305 10.78 -10.05 0.94
N PHE A 306 10.14 -10.38 2.08
CA PHE A 306 9.87 -9.39 3.12
C PHE A 306 10.80 -9.56 4.32
N LYS A 307 11.35 -8.44 4.81
CA LYS A 307 12.21 -8.38 6.01
C LYS A 307 11.40 -8.40 7.32
N GLY A 308 10.09 -8.39 7.24
CA GLY A 308 9.19 -8.34 8.38
C GLY A 308 7.74 -8.18 7.93
N ALA A 309 6.85 -7.89 8.88
CA ALA A 309 5.41 -7.78 8.64
C ALA A 309 4.82 -6.45 9.11
N SER A 310 3.74 -6.05 8.49
CA SER A 310 2.88 -4.96 8.97
C SER A 310 1.80 -5.49 9.92
N SER A 311 0.84 -4.66 10.31
CA SER A 311 -0.14 -5.04 11.33
C SER A 311 -1.57 -5.17 10.82
N VAL A 312 -1.78 -5.08 9.51
CA VAL A 312 -3.09 -5.35 8.92
C VAL A 312 -3.14 -6.75 8.35
N PHE A 313 -4.15 -7.50 8.74
CA PHE A 313 -4.43 -8.86 8.31
C PHE A 313 -5.93 -9.15 8.37
N SER A 314 -6.38 -10.32 7.95
CA SER A 314 -7.78 -10.72 8.06
C SER A 314 -7.94 -12.05 8.77
N ILE A 315 -9.14 -12.28 9.29
CA ILE A 315 -9.58 -13.59 9.75
C ILE A 315 -10.80 -14.03 8.95
N ILE A 316 -10.96 -15.33 8.82
CA ILE A 316 -12.17 -15.97 8.34
C ILE A 316 -12.83 -16.63 9.54
N LEU A 317 -14.08 -16.27 9.83
CA LEU A 317 -14.87 -16.89 10.87
C LEU A 317 -15.39 -18.26 10.41
N GLY A 318 -15.72 -19.12 11.36
CA GLY A 318 -16.07 -20.51 11.10
C GLY A 318 -17.31 -20.75 10.24
N ARG A 319 -18.20 -19.76 10.13
CA ARG A 319 -19.37 -19.76 9.26
C ARG A 319 -19.67 -18.37 8.72
N GLU A 320 -20.62 -18.27 7.84
CA GLU A 320 -21.24 -17.00 7.47
C GLU A 320 -22.13 -16.52 8.65
N TYR A 321 -21.89 -15.31 9.09
CA TYR A 321 -22.71 -14.59 10.08
C TYR A 321 -23.52 -13.51 9.40
N SER A 322 -24.71 -13.23 9.90
CA SER A 322 -25.55 -12.15 9.39
C SER A 322 -24.92 -10.77 9.69
N CYS A 323 -25.45 -9.76 9.02
CA CYS A 323 -25.00 -8.36 9.28
C CYS A 323 -25.26 -7.98 10.74
N GLU A 324 -26.40 -8.39 11.31
CA GLU A 324 -26.80 -8.11 12.68
C GLU A 324 -25.87 -8.81 13.68
N GLU A 325 -25.48 -10.08 13.42
CA GLU A 325 -24.53 -10.80 14.26
C GLU A 325 -23.14 -10.14 14.24
N LEU A 326 -22.66 -9.75 13.06
CA LEU A 326 -21.39 -9.05 12.91
C LEU A 326 -21.42 -7.66 13.53
N SER A 327 -22.51 -6.91 13.36
CA SER A 327 -22.70 -5.62 14.03
C SER A 327 -22.66 -5.80 15.54
N TYR A 328 -23.40 -6.77 16.09
CA TYR A 328 -23.39 -7.03 17.52
C TYR A 328 -22.00 -7.40 18.06
N MET A 329 -21.19 -8.06 17.25
CA MET A 329 -19.80 -8.37 17.58
C MET A 329 -18.97 -7.08 17.71
N VAL A 330 -19.03 -6.17 16.71
CA VAL A 330 -18.09 -5.04 16.61
C VAL A 330 -18.58 -3.75 17.26
N ASP A 331 -19.90 -3.48 17.32
CA ASP A 331 -20.46 -2.22 17.83
C ASP A 331 -20.22 -2.00 19.35
N HIS A 332 -19.84 -3.05 20.06
CA HIS A 332 -19.62 -3.04 21.52
C HIS A 332 -18.14 -3.21 21.89
N MET A 333 -17.22 -2.99 20.95
CA MET A 333 -15.80 -3.00 21.24
C MET A 333 -15.36 -1.69 21.91
N ASN A 334 -14.35 -1.77 22.77
CA ASN A 334 -13.89 -0.63 23.56
C ASN A 334 -12.63 0.03 22.99
N ILE A 335 -11.81 -0.75 22.28
CA ILE A 335 -10.50 -0.29 21.79
C ILE A 335 -10.50 -0.24 20.26
N PHE A 336 -10.98 -1.31 19.61
CA PHE A 336 -11.03 -1.32 18.16
C PHE A 336 -12.10 -0.39 17.62
N GLY A 337 -11.69 0.62 16.84
CA GLY A 337 -12.61 1.46 16.07
C GLY A 337 -13.11 0.76 14.80
N ILE A 338 -14.36 1.02 14.40
CA ILE A 338 -14.91 0.56 13.12
C ILE A 338 -14.49 1.55 12.04
N GLY A 339 -13.56 1.14 11.18
CA GLY A 339 -12.99 2.06 10.19
C GLY A 339 -12.42 1.40 8.94
N ALA A 340 -12.47 2.12 7.83
CA ALA A 340 -12.04 1.59 6.53
C ALA A 340 -10.53 1.67 6.26
N SER A 341 -9.76 2.43 7.02
CA SER A 341 -8.32 2.60 6.83
C SER A 341 -7.48 1.63 7.68
N TRP A 342 -6.18 1.88 7.78
CA TRP A 342 -5.19 1.22 8.62
C TRP A 342 -3.87 2.01 8.57
N GLY A 343 -2.89 1.65 9.38
CA GLY A 343 -1.55 2.25 9.36
C GLY A 343 -1.36 3.47 10.27
N GLY A 344 -2.39 3.84 11.04
CA GLY A 344 -2.35 4.89 12.06
C GLY A 344 -1.94 4.37 13.44
N CYS A 345 -2.27 5.14 14.49
CA CYS A 345 -1.98 4.77 15.86
C CYS A 345 -3.04 3.86 16.47
N ASP A 346 -4.31 4.06 16.09
CA ASP A 346 -5.47 3.39 16.68
C ASP A 346 -5.83 2.11 15.94
N SER A 347 -6.15 1.06 16.69
CA SER A 347 -6.58 -0.23 16.17
C SER A 347 -7.94 -0.16 15.51
N LEU A 348 -8.09 -0.83 14.36
CA LEU A 348 -9.32 -0.84 13.58
C LEU A 348 -9.79 -2.26 13.26
N ILE A 349 -11.11 -2.45 13.27
CA ILE A 349 -11.75 -3.69 12.85
C ILE A 349 -12.84 -3.40 11.83
N LEU A 350 -12.98 -4.29 10.85
CA LEU A 350 -14.02 -4.13 9.83
C LEU A 350 -14.47 -5.48 9.28
N PRO A 351 -15.72 -5.90 9.52
CA PRO A 351 -16.33 -6.99 8.76
C PRO A 351 -16.38 -6.65 7.27
N ILE A 352 -15.91 -7.55 6.42
CA ILE A 352 -15.83 -7.33 4.97
C ILE A 352 -16.93 -8.13 4.27
N GLY A 353 -17.89 -7.42 3.71
CA GLY A 353 -18.91 -8.04 2.88
C GLY A 353 -18.31 -8.57 1.57
N ARG A 354 -18.79 -9.71 1.08
CA ARG A 354 -18.30 -10.34 -0.17
C ARG A 354 -18.31 -9.39 -1.38
N LYS A 355 -19.28 -8.47 -1.47
CA LYS A 355 -19.36 -7.46 -2.52
C LYS A 355 -18.23 -6.41 -2.48
N SER A 356 -17.57 -6.27 -1.33
CA SER A 356 -16.45 -5.35 -1.14
C SER A 356 -15.09 -6.02 -1.35
N MET A 357 -15.08 -7.33 -1.61
CA MET A 357 -13.87 -8.07 -1.95
C MET A 357 -13.62 -7.96 -3.44
N SER A 358 -12.34 -7.76 -3.81
CA SER A 358 -11.96 -7.66 -5.21
C SER A 358 -11.93 -9.01 -5.93
N ARG A 359 -11.73 -10.13 -5.20
CA ARG A 359 -11.58 -11.47 -5.77
C ARG A 359 -12.75 -11.85 -6.68
N SER A 360 -12.41 -12.23 -7.90
CA SER A 360 -13.38 -12.68 -8.90
C SER A 360 -13.85 -14.11 -8.66
N VAL A 361 -12.92 -14.95 -8.20
CA VAL A 361 -13.17 -16.36 -7.88
C VAL A 361 -12.66 -16.65 -6.48
N MET A 362 -13.55 -17.13 -5.62
CA MET A 362 -13.21 -17.56 -4.27
C MET A 362 -13.21 -19.09 -4.22
N SER A 363 -12.11 -19.68 -3.76
CA SER A 363 -12.09 -21.11 -3.46
C SER A 363 -13.00 -21.44 -2.27
N SER A 364 -13.38 -22.71 -2.11
CA SER A 364 -14.16 -23.19 -0.95
C SER A 364 -13.45 -22.94 0.38
N ASP A 365 -12.12 -22.81 0.37
CA ASP A 365 -11.31 -22.51 1.56
C ASP A 365 -11.60 -21.13 2.17
N TYR A 366 -12.18 -20.22 1.37
CA TYR A 366 -12.60 -18.89 1.79
C TYR A 366 -14.08 -18.81 2.21
N SER A 367 -14.69 -19.96 2.61
CA SER A 367 -16.05 -19.96 3.17
C SER A 367 -16.06 -19.42 4.60
N GLY A 368 -17.03 -18.56 4.93
CA GLY A 368 -17.19 -17.88 6.22
C GLY A 368 -17.11 -16.35 6.11
N SER A 369 -17.47 -15.67 7.19
CA SER A 369 -17.41 -14.20 7.22
C SER A 369 -15.97 -13.72 7.38
N PHE A 370 -15.60 -12.70 6.61
CA PHE A 370 -14.30 -12.04 6.68
C PHE A 370 -14.33 -10.87 7.64
N VAL A 371 -13.29 -10.76 8.45
CA VAL A 371 -13.07 -9.59 9.31
C VAL A 371 -11.63 -9.13 9.13
N ARG A 372 -11.45 -7.90 8.64
CA ARG A 372 -10.13 -7.28 8.59
C ARG A 372 -9.81 -6.66 9.94
N ILE A 373 -8.61 -6.92 10.43
CA ILE A 373 -8.07 -6.42 11.68
C ILE A 373 -6.82 -5.61 11.38
N PHE A 374 -6.70 -4.46 11.99
CA PHE A 374 -5.49 -3.66 12.01
C PHE A 374 -5.13 -3.39 13.48
N CYS A 375 -3.96 -3.84 13.91
CA CYS A 375 -3.43 -3.57 15.24
C CYS A 375 -2.63 -2.26 15.23
N GLY A 376 -3.08 -1.30 16.00
CA GLY A 376 -2.43 0.00 16.20
C GLY A 376 -1.20 -0.08 17.11
N LEU A 377 -1.04 0.92 17.96
CA LEU A 377 0.09 1.04 18.89
C LEU A 377 -0.29 0.68 20.32
N GLU A 378 -1.51 0.29 20.57
CA GLU A 378 -2.02 -0.10 21.88
C GLU A 378 -1.35 -1.39 22.38
N ASP A 379 -1.59 -1.71 23.64
CA ASP A 379 -1.07 -2.93 24.25
C ASP A 379 -1.75 -4.18 23.66
N SER A 380 -0.98 -5.24 23.41
CA SER A 380 -1.49 -6.46 22.77
C SER A 380 -2.45 -7.24 23.66
N GLU A 381 -2.27 -7.23 24.99
CA GLU A 381 -3.16 -7.93 25.91
C GLU A 381 -4.53 -7.25 25.98
N ASP A 382 -4.56 -5.92 25.94
CA ASP A 382 -5.78 -5.13 25.87
C ASP A 382 -6.54 -5.40 24.57
N LEU A 383 -5.84 -5.44 23.43
CA LEU A 383 -6.43 -5.79 22.13
C LEU A 383 -7.00 -7.21 22.11
N ILE A 384 -6.27 -8.17 22.68
CA ILE A 384 -6.73 -9.57 22.82
C ILE A 384 -7.96 -9.65 23.70
N SER A 385 -8.00 -8.91 24.81
CA SER A 385 -9.15 -8.85 25.71
C SER A 385 -10.40 -8.33 25.00
N ASP A 386 -10.27 -7.26 24.22
CA ASP A 386 -11.37 -6.65 23.47
C ASP A 386 -11.88 -7.58 22.34
N LEU A 387 -10.96 -8.23 21.59
CA LEU A 387 -11.31 -9.24 20.59
C LEU A 387 -11.96 -10.49 21.22
N ASN A 388 -11.51 -10.92 22.38
CA ASN A 388 -12.11 -12.05 23.09
C ASN A 388 -13.56 -11.76 23.48
N ALA A 389 -13.82 -10.57 24.02
CA ALA A 389 -15.18 -10.12 24.34
C ALA A 389 -16.04 -10.02 23.06
N ALA A 390 -15.49 -9.51 21.95
CA ALA A 390 -16.19 -9.42 20.67
C ALA A 390 -16.56 -10.81 20.13
N LEU A 391 -15.62 -11.73 20.07
CA LEU A 391 -15.85 -13.10 19.61
C LEU A 391 -16.86 -13.85 20.51
N ALA A 392 -16.87 -13.58 21.81
CA ALA A 392 -17.83 -14.19 22.74
C ALA A 392 -19.29 -13.85 22.40
N ARG A 393 -19.55 -12.66 21.82
CA ARG A 393 -20.89 -12.21 21.41
C ARG A 393 -21.45 -12.96 20.20
N LEU A 394 -20.59 -13.57 19.38
CA LEU A 394 -21.06 -14.39 18.25
C LEU A 394 -21.69 -15.69 18.77
N PRO A 395 -22.79 -16.18 18.19
CA PRO A 395 -23.32 -17.49 18.51
C PRO A 395 -22.28 -18.59 18.27
N CYS A 396 -22.36 -19.68 19.06
CA CYS A 396 -21.48 -20.83 18.86
C CYS A 396 -21.65 -21.40 17.45
N SER A 397 -20.55 -21.64 16.78
CA SER A 397 -20.51 -22.47 15.58
C SER A 397 -19.99 -23.85 15.99
N ASP A 398 -20.69 -24.91 15.67
CA ASP A 398 -20.31 -26.30 15.98
C ASP A 398 -19.17 -26.82 15.09
N ILE A 399 -18.13 -25.99 14.85
CA ILE A 399 -17.00 -26.34 13.97
C ILE A 399 -16.21 -27.54 14.47
N LYS A 400 -16.20 -27.78 15.79
CA LYS A 400 -15.53 -28.96 16.35
C LYS A 400 -16.28 -30.25 16.08
N ALA A 401 -17.60 -30.22 15.94
CA ALA A 401 -18.39 -31.40 15.60
C ALA A 401 -18.05 -31.89 14.19
N ASP A 402 -18.00 -31.00 13.20
CA ASP A 402 -17.68 -31.34 11.78
C ASP A 402 -16.25 -31.89 11.60
N LYS A 403 -15.26 -31.42 12.37
CA LYS A 403 -13.90 -31.98 12.28
C LYS A 403 -13.78 -33.37 12.90
N VAL A 404 -14.44 -33.59 14.02
CA VAL A 404 -14.45 -34.89 14.66
C VAL A 404 -15.23 -35.94 13.85
N GLU A 405 -16.36 -35.56 13.27
CA GLU A 405 -17.11 -36.45 12.36
C GLU A 405 -16.29 -36.81 11.11
N ARG A 406 -15.66 -35.86 10.43
CA ARG A 406 -14.81 -36.13 9.25
C ARG A 406 -13.54 -36.93 9.56
N GLU A 407 -12.95 -36.78 10.74
CA GLU A 407 -11.85 -37.66 11.19
C GLU A 407 -12.36 -39.06 11.54
N THR A 408 -13.55 -39.17 12.17
CA THR A 408 -14.16 -40.46 12.49
C THR A 408 -14.59 -41.21 11.23
N GLU A 409 -15.18 -40.50 10.21
CA GLU A 409 -15.52 -41.11 8.92
C GLU A 409 -14.28 -41.53 8.11
N ARG A 410 -13.14 -40.84 8.24
CA ARG A 410 -11.88 -41.25 7.61
C ARG A 410 -11.18 -42.44 8.29
N ILE A 411 -11.49 -42.71 9.54
CA ILE A 411 -10.96 -43.84 10.28
C ILE A 411 -11.84 -45.10 10.10
N THR A 412 -13.12 -44.91 9.72
CA THR A 412 -14.09 -45.99 9.50
C THR A 412 -14.34 -46.35 8.03
N ALA A 413 -13.72 -45.67 7.09
CA ALA A 413 -13.71 -45.99 5.66
C ALA A 413 -12.29 -46.47 5.24
#